data_20ff17a312b880b6a03ead9c2efda9e1
#
_entry.id   20ff17a312b880b6a03ead9c2efda9e1
#
_cell.length_a   1.000
_cell.length_b   1.000
_cell.length_c   1.000
_cell.angle_alpha   90.00
_cell.angle_beta   90.00
_cell.angle_gamma   90.00
#
_symmetry.space_group_name_H-M   'P 1'
#
loop_
_entity.id
_entity.type
_entity.pdbx_description
1 polymer ?
#
loop_
_entity_poly.entity_id
_entity_poly.type
_entity_poly.pdbx_seq_one_letter_code
_entity_poly.pdbx_strand_id
1 'polypeptide(L)'
;KEIAEGTVKATRSRFGFVVLNDNREIFLPPDEMQRVLPGDRVSIVIKPAPAKDKSGKPQSTAEVETLLSTSVDHFVGEVVQKGKAFFVAPDVPELMHFTRWLFIPPNARSGAKVGDLVQCRLQRHPFADGKPSVKVYRIRDIQPREGQPLARSHARRRRRLRRRPTAAGTRRSPGRRCP
;
A
#
# COMPACT_ATOMS: atom_id res chain seq x y z
N LYS A 1 33.05 14.78 6.38
CA LYS A 1 31.65 14.46 6.06
C LYS A 1 31.54 14.42 4.54
N GLU A 2 31.24 13.26 3.99
CA GLU A 2 31.00 13.12 2.55
C GLU A 2 29.54 13.40 2.29
N ILE A 3 29.23 14.38 1.44
CA ILE A 3 27.88 14.72 1.01
C ILE A 3 27.70 14.15 -0.39
N ALA A 4 26.59 13.48 -0.63
CA ALA A 4 26.23 12.91 -1.91
C ALA A 4 24.73 13.03 -2.19
N GLU A 5 24.39 13.02 -3.47
CA GLU A 5 22.99 13.02 -3.91
C GLU A 5 22.60 11.65 -4.45
N GLY A 6 21.38 11.26 -4.18
CA GLY A 6 20.86 9.98 -4.65
C GLY A 6 19.36 9.87 -4.58
N THR A 7 18.87 8.74 -5.02
CA THR A 7 17.44 8.41 -5.05
C THR A 7 17.12 7.36 -3.99
N VAL A 8 16.05 7.59 -3.24
CA VAL A 8 15.59 6.69 -2.17
C VAL A 8 14.93 5.46 -2.77
N LYS A 9 15.39 4.28 -2.35
CA LYS A 9 14.84 2.99 -2.70
C LYS A 9 14.34 2.29 -1.44
N ALA A 10 13.05 2.02 -1.38
CA ALA A 10 12.45 1.30 -0.26
C ALA A 10 12.69 -0.21 -0.37
N THR A 11 12.71 -0.85 0.77
CA THR A 11 12.67 -2.30 0.89
C THR A 11 11.34 -2.75 1.51
N ARG A 12 11.10 -4.05 1.56
CA ARG A 12 9.95 -4.63 2.30
C ARG A 12 10.08 -4.48 3.81
N SER A 13 11.24 -4.06 4.28
CA SER A 13 11.53 -3.79 5.68
C SER A 13 11.38 -2.31 5.99
N ARG A 14 11.60 -1.92 7.23
CA ARG A 14 11.47 -0.52 7.66
C ARG A 14 12.63 0.37 7.20
N PHE A 15 13.69 -0.20 6.67
CA PHE A 15 14.87 0.50 6.16
C PHE A 15 14.84 0.58 4.63
N GLY A 16 15.68 1.44 4.08
CA GLY A 16 15.88 1.57 2.64
C GLY A 16 17.35 1.73 2.27
N PHE A 17 17.56 2.16 1.04
CA PHE A 17 18.86 2.54 0.51
C PHE A 17 18.75 3.83 -0.25
N VAL A 18 19.83 4.59 -0.31
CA VAL A 18 19.98 5.69 -1.24
C VAL A 18 20.93 5.25 -2.35
N VAL A 19 20.43 5.22 -3.56
CA VAL A 19 21.23 4.90 -4.75
C VAL A 19 21.83 6.20 -5.25
N LEU A 20 23.14 6.31 -5.17
CA LEU A 20 23.90 7.47 -5.62
C LEU A 20 24.02 7.52 -7.15
N ASN A 21 24.44 8.65 -7.67
CA ASN A 21 24.66 8.83 -9.12
C ASN A 21 25.74 7.89 -9.69
N ASP A 22 26.64 7.39 -8.85
CA ASP A 22 27.68 6.41 -9.19
C ASP A 22 27.26 4.95 -8.98
N ASN A 23 25.95 4.70 -8.76
CA ASN A 23 25.34 3.38 -8.48
C ASN A 23 25.75 2.73 -7.14
N ARG A 24 26.43 3.45 -6.24
CA ARG A 24 26.62 2.97 -4.88
C ARG A 24 25.29 3.00 -4.11
N GLU A 25 25.00 1.95 -3.37
CA GLU A 25 23.84 1.88 -2.46
C GLU A 25 24.32 2.15 -1.03
N ILE A 26 23.80 3.22 -0.43
CA ILE A 26 24.11 3.58 0.96
C ILE A 26 22.90 3.22 1.84
N PHE A 27 23.14 2.54 2.93
CA PHE A 27 22.09 2.10 3.86
C PHE A 27 21.37 3.30 4.48
N LEU A 28 20.05 3.29 4.36
CA LEU A 28 19.16 4.29 4.96
C LEU A 28 18.43 3.68 6.17
N PRO A 29 18.77 4.12 7.39
CA PRO A 29 18.17 3.58 8.61
C PRO A 29 16.66 3.80 8.68
N PRO A 30 15.93 3.01 9.50
CA PRO A 30 14.48 3.14 9.65
C PRO A 30 14.00 4.54 10.03
N ASP A 31 14.74 5.23 10.89
CA ASP A 31 14.38 6.59 11.34
C ASP A 31 14.46 7.61 10.19
N GLU A 32 15.51 7.51 9.37
CA GLU A 32 15.66 8.35 8.19
C GLU A 32 14.65 7.98 7.10
N MET A 33 14.34 6.67 6.94
CA MET A 33 13.34 6.21 5.98
C MET A 33 11.93 6.73 6.31
N GLN A 34 11.64 7.06 7.55
CA GLN A 34 10.37 7.68 7.94
C GLN A 34 10.19 9.11 7.44
N ARG A 35 11.28 9.79 7.10
CA ARG A 35 11.29 11.18 6.66
C ARG A 35 11.18 11.35 5.14
N VAL A 36 11.32 10.28 4.40
CA VAL A 36 11.37 10.29 2.93
C VAL A 36 10.38 9.30 2.34
N LEU A 37 10.12 9.46 1.06
CA LEU A 37 9.30 8.53 0.27
C LEU A 37 10.17 7.80 -0.75
N PRO A 38 9.81 6.58 -1.13
CA PRO A 38 10.48 5.87 -2.22
C PRO A 38 10.47 6.68 -3.51
N GLY A 39 11.61 6.77 -4.18
CA GLY A 39 11.78 7.56 -5.40
C GLY A 39 12.14 9.03 -5.17
N ASP A 40 12.16 9.51 -3.92
CA ASP A 40 12.62 10.86 -3.61
C ASP A 40 14.09 11.04 -3.95
N ARG A 41 14.43 12.20 -4.48
CA ARG A 41 15.81 12.60 -4.64
C ARG A 41 16.25 13.42 -3.43
N VAL A 42 17.31 12.99 -2.81
CA VAL A 42 17.79 13.55 -1.53
C VAL A 42 19.29 13.84 -1.57
N SER A 43 19.69 14.83 -0.80
CA SER A 43 21.08 15.03 -0.41
C SER A 43 21.31 14.35 0.94
N ILE A 44 22.33 13.54 1.02
CA ILE A 44 22.68 12.77 2.21
C ILE A 44 24.08 13.06 2.69
N VAL A 45 24.28 12.94 3.98
CA VAL A 45 25.61 12.85 4.60
C VAL A 45 25.93 11.37 4.82
N ILE A 46 27.04 10.92 4.25
CA ILE A 46 27.52 9.57 4.43
C ILE A 46 28.32 9.51 5.73
N LYS A 47 27.83 8.71 6.66
CA LYS A 47 28.51 8.42 7.92
C LYS A 47 29.19 7.06 7.83
N PRO A 48 30.48 6.93 8.16
CA PRO A 48 31.10 5.63 8.34
C PRO A 48 30.38 4.93 9.49
N ALA A 49 29.85 3.73 9.23
CA ALA A 49 28.95 3.12 10.19
C ALA A 49 29.66 2.23 11.19
N PRO A 50 29.06 2.13 12.39
CA PRO A 50 29.22 0.97 13.24
C PRO A 50 28.35 -0.22 12.79
N ALA A 51 27.44 -0.02 11.83
CA ALA A 51 26.60 -1.09 11.30
C ALA A 51 27.43 -2.02 10.42
N LYS A 52 27.23 -3.31 10.59
CA LYS A 52 27.78 -4.34 9.72
C LYS A 52 26.66 -4.89 8.85
N ASP A 53 26.96 -5.14 7.59
CA ASP A 53 26.03 -5.85 6.71
C ASP A 53 25.87 -7.33 7.14
N LYS A 54 25.02 -8.09 6.47
CA LYS A 54 24.83 -9.52 6.74
C LYS A 54 26.11 -10.35 6.53
N SER A 55 27.09 -9.79 5.83
CA SER A 55 28.41 -10.41 5.60
C SER A 55 29.48 -9.95 6.58
N GLY A 56 29.13 -9.11 7.56
CA GLY A 56 30.05 -8.60 8.58
C GLY A 56 30.94 -7.45 8.12
N LYS A 57 30.71 -6.91 6.90
CA LYS A 57 31.45 -5.76 6.39
C LYS A 57 30.89 -4.45 6.95
N PRO A 58 31.75 -3.44 7.23
CA PRO A 58 31.29 -2.13 7.66
C PRO A 58 30.42 -1.51 6.56
N GLN A 59 29.21 -1.13 6.90
CA GLN A 59 28.23 -0.54 5.99
C GLN A 59 28.06 0.93 6.32
N SER A 60 28.34 1.82 5.36
CA SER A 60 28.08 3.24 5.52
C SER A 60 26.58 3.53 5.63
N THR A 61 26.21 4.46 6.49
CA THR A 61 24.82 4.89 6.70
C THR A 61 24.58 6.26 6.11
N ALA A 62 23.39 6.45 5.54
CA ALA A 62 22.92 7.73 5.05
C ALA A 62 22.13 8.46 6.12
N GLU A 63 22.39 9.72 6.31
CA GLU A 63 21.56 10.69 7.03
C GLU A 63 21.04 11.69 6.02
N VAL A 64 19.71 11.83 5.92
CA VAL A 64 19.11 12.74 4.96
C VAL A 64 19.23 14.18 5.44
N GLU A 65 19.96 14.99 4.70
CA GLU A 65 20.17 16.41 5.00
C GLU A 65 19.08 17.27 4.35
N THR A 66 18.80 17.03 3.07
CA THR A 66 17.85 17.85 2.31
C THR A 66 17.07 17.00 1.31
N LEU A 67 15.79 17.29 1.18
CA LEU A 67 14.94 16.78 0.10
C LEU A 67 15.12 17.67 -1.13
N LEU A 68 15.59 17.10 -2.23
CA LEU A 68 15.81 17.82 -3.49
C LEU A 68 14.56 17.82 -4.37
N SER A 69 13.92 16.66 -4.51
CA SER A 69 12.67 16.52 -5.25
C SER A 69 11.92 15.25 -4.83
N THR A 70 10.61 15.26 -5.01
CA THR A 70 9.77 14.08 -4.83
C THR A 70 9.27 13.59 -6.17
N SER A 71 9.33 12.28 -6.40
CA SER A 71 8.79 11.65 -7.61
C SER A 71 7.30 11.30 -7.46
N VAL A 72 6.82 11.23 -6.23
CA VAL A 72 5.46 10.78 -5.91
C VAL A 72 4.63 11.97 -5.42
N ASP A 73 4.25 12.85 -6.36
CA ASP A 73 3.33 13.96 -6.08
C ASP A 73 1.86 13.51 -6.20
N HIS A 74 1.57 12.74 -7.24
CA HIS A 74 0.24 12.19 -7.51
C HIS A 74 0.30 10.67 -7.59
N PHE A 75 -0.68 10.00 -7.01
CA PHE A 75 -0.76 8.55 -7.07
C PHE A 75 -2.19 8.06 -6.89
N VAL A 76 -2.40 6.79 -7.20
CA VAL A 76 -3.65 6.08 -6.98
C VAL A 76 -3.49 5.17 -5.78
N GLY A 77 -4.54 5.04 -4.98
CA GLY A 77 -4.55 4.13 -3.85
C GLY A 77 -5.95 3.81 -3.38
N GLU A 78 -6.05 2.84 -2.49
CA GLU A 78 -7.30 2.42 -1.86
C GLU A 78 -7.47 3.12 -0.52
N VAL A 79 -8.68 3.62 -0.24
CA VAL A 79 -9.02 4.21 1.05
C VAL A 79 -9.18 3.11 2.09
N VAL A 80 -8.42 3.20 3.16
CA VAL A 80 -8.48 2.30 4.31
C VAL A 80 -8.77 3.09 5.58
N GLN A 81 -9.37 2.44 6.57
CA GLN A 81 -9.69 3.05 7.85
C GLN A 81 -9.02 2.32 9.00
N LYS A 82 -8.44 3.07 9.90
CA LYS A 82 -7.92 2.57 11.17
C LYS A 82 -8.46 3.40 12.32
N GLY A 83 -9.34 2.83 13.11
CA GLY A 83 -10.08 3.58 14.13
C GLY A 83 -10.98 4.64 13.49
N LYS A 84 -10.82 5.89 13.89
CA LYS A 84 -11.55 7.04 13.33
C LYS A 84 -10.80 7.74 12.20
N ALA A 85 -9.57 7.33 11.91
CA ALA A 85 -8.72 7.95 10.90
C ALA A 85 -8.79 7.21 9.56
N PHE A 86 -8.71 7.99 8.48
CA PHE A 86 -8.70 7.50 7.11
C PHE A 86 -7.29 7.64 6.54
N PHE A 87 -6.91 6.65 5.76
CA PHE A 87 -5.60 6.57 5.11
C PHE A 87 -5.76 6.10 3.67
N VAL A 88 -4.73 6.31 2.87
CA VAL A 88 -4.59 5.72 1.54
C VAL A 88 -3.48 4.68 1.58
N ALA A 89 -3.80 3.48 1.13
CA ALA A 89 -2.82 2.46 0.80
C ALA A 89 -2.42 2.66 -0.68
N PRO A 90 -1.20 3.09 -0.98
CA PRO A 90 -0.79 3.38 -2.35
C PRO A 90 -0.79 2.13 -3.24
N ASP A 91 -1.27 2.29 -4.47
CA ASP A 91 -1.26 1.26 -5.51
C ASP A 91 -0.36 1.71 -6.67
N VAL A 92 0.92 1.93 -6.37
CA VAL A 92 1.95 2.29 -7.35
C VAL A 92 3.22 1.49 -7.09
N PRO A 93 3.93 1.04 -8.12
CA PRO A 93 5.11 0.17 -7.98
C PRO A 93 6.18 0.76 -7.07
N GLU A 94 6.42 2.05 -7.15
CA GLU A 94 7.41 2.76 -6.35
C GLU A 94 7.09 2.72 -4.85
N LEU A 95 5.80 2.67 -4.49
CA LEU A 95 5.31 2.65 -3.12
C LEU A 95 4.84 1.27 -2.64
N MET A 96 4.80 0.25 -3.50
CA MET A 96 4.30 -1.09 -3.14
C MET A 96 5.03 -1.73 -1.96
N HIS A 97 6.30 -1.39 -1.76
CA HIS A 97 7.10 -1.87 -0.63
C HIS A 97 7.10 -0.92 0.56
N PHE A 98 6.42 0.22 0.43
CA PHE A 98 6.28 1.19 1.50
C PHE A 98 5.15 0.74 2.43
N THR A 99 5.47 0.31 3.62
CA THR A 99 4.51 -0.25 4.58
C THR A 99 3.63 0.80 5.26
N ARG A 100 3.83 2.06 4.95
CA ARG A 100 3.18 3.17 5.61
C ARG A 100 1.99 3.68 4.82
N TRP A 101 0.84 3.69 5.44
CA TRP A 101 -0.34 4.33 4.89
C TRP A 101 -0.24 5.86 5.03
N LEU A 102 -0.75 6.56 4.03
CA LEU A 102 -0.71 8.01 3.99
C LEU A 102 -2.03 8.58 4.54
N PHE A 103 -1.94 9.46 5.51
CA PHE A 103 -3.10 10.01 6.21
C PHE A 103 -3.94 10.93 5.32
N ILE A 104 -5.26 10.78 5.38
CA ILE A 104 -6.23 11.67 4.72
C ILE A 104 -6.91 12.53 5.79
N PRO A 105 -6.64 13.84 5.85
CA PRO A 105 -7.36 14.74 6.74
C PRO A 105 -8.86 14.75 6.46
N PRO A 106 -9.72 15.00 7.45
CA PRO A 106 -11.18 15.02 7.28
C PRO A 106 -11.68 15.95 6.17
N ASN A 107 -11.04 17.11 6.04
CA ASN A 107 -11.35 18.12 5.01
C ASN A 107 -10.79 17.77 3.61
N ALA A 108 -9.99 16.74 3.49
CA ALA A 108 -9.32 16.35 2.25
C ALA A 108 -9.87 15.04 1.66
N ARG A 109 -10.95 14.49 2.19
CA ARG A 109 -11.53 13.20 1.78
C ARG A 109 -12.36 13.27 0.50
N SER A 110 -12.89 14.43 0.16
CA SER A 110 -13.75 14.66 -1.02
C SER A 110 -14.92 13.64 -1.14
N GLY A 111 -15.46 13.18 -0.01
CA GLY A 111 -16.55 12.19 0.03
C GLY A 111 -16.12 10.73 -0.17
N ALA A 112 -14.83 10.45 -0.21
CA ALA A 112 -14.32 9.08 -0.35
C ALA A 112 -14.69 8.20 0.84
N LYS A 113 -15.04 6.94 0.54
CA LYS A 113 -15.41 5.90 1.51
C LYS A 113 -14.34 4.82 1.56
N VAL A 114 -14.34 4.04 2.62
CA VAL A 114 -13.45 2.88 2.76
C VAL A 114 -13.66 1.90 1.61
N GLY A 115 -12.57 1.47 0.98
CA GLY A 115 -12.59 0.59 -0.18
C GLY A 115 -12.62 1.30 -1.53
N ASP A 116 -12.82 2.62 -1.56
CA ASP A 116 -12.78 3.39 -2.80
C ASP A 116 -11.37 3.48 -3.34
N LEU A 117 -11.26 3.37 -4.67
CA LEU A 117 -10.01 3.65 -5.37
C LEU A 117 -9.98 5.14 -5.70
N VAL A 118 -8.98 5.84 -5.20
CA VAL A 118 -8.90 7.30 -5.27
C VAL A 118 -7.61 7.77 -5.92
N GLN A 119 -7.70 8.90 -6.61
CA GLN A 119 -6.54 9.66 -7.02
C GLN A 119 -6.21 10.68 -5.95
N CYS A 120 -4.99 10.64 -5.47
CA CYS A 120 -4.49 11.48 -4.41
C CYS A 120 -3.34 12.35 -4.86
N ARG A 121 -3.22 13.50 -4.23
CA ARG A 121 -2.05 14.35 -4.30
C ARG A 121 -1.42 14.43 -2.92
N LEU A 122 -0.10 14.35 -2.88
CA LEU A 122 0.66 14.58 -1.65
C LEU A 122 0.48 16.03 -1.21
N GLN A 123 -0.08 16.22 -0.03
CA GLN A 123 -0.30 17.54 0.55
C GLN A 123 0.84 17.94 1.49
N ARG A 124 1.36 16.99 2.22
CA ARG A 124 2.45 17.16 3.17
C ARG A 124 3.45 16.03 3.03
N HIS A 125 4.69 16.40 2.74
CA HIS A 125 5.79 15.45 2.67
C HIS A 125 6.27 15.08 4.08
N PRO A 126 6.65 13.82 4.34
CA PRO A 126 7.10 13.38 5.66
C PRO A 126 8.43 14.01 6.11
N PHE A 127 9.16 14.66 5.22
CA PHE A 127 10.48 15.21 5.50
C PHE A 127 10.50 16.18 6.68
N ALA A 128 9.44 16.99 6.84
CA ALA A 128 9.37 17.99 7.91
C ALA A 128 9.18 17.37 9.30
N ASP A 129 8.28 16.39 9.45
CA ASP A 129 7.86 15.84 10.75
C ASP A 129 7.53 14.35 10.75
N GLY A 130 7.84 13.66 9.68
CA GLY A 130 7.55 12.23 9.53
C GLY A 130 6.06 11.89 9.41
N LYS A 131 5.17 12.86 9.19
CA LYS A 131 3.71 12.67 9.09
C LYS A 131 3.18 13.07 7.73
N PRO A 132 3.27 12.20 6.72
CA PRO A 132 2.76 12.50 5.39
C PRO A 132 1.23 12.58 5.39
N SER A 133 0.69 13.52 4.62
CA SER A 133 -0.73 13.61 4.37
C SER A 133 -1.04 13.82 2.90
N VAL A 134 -2.21 13.36 2.49
CA VAL A 134 -2.67 13.42 1.10
C VAL A 134 -4.06 14.05 1.00
N LYS A 135 -4.34 14.60 -0.15
CA LYS A 135 -5.67 15.10 -0.52
C LYS A 135 -6.22 14.22 -1.64
N VAL A 136 -7.43 13.71 -1.43
CA VAL A 136 -8.21 13.05 -2.47
C VAL A 136 -8.80 14.12 -3.37
N TYR A 137 -8.55 14.05 -4.67
CA TYR A 137 -9.13 14.98 -5.63
C TYR A 137 -10.06 14.31 -6.64
N ARG A 138 -9.99 12.98 -6.76
CA ARG A 138 -10.89 12.21 -7.63
C ARG A 138 -11.10 10.81 -7.07
N ILE A 139 -12.35 10.38 -7.02
CA ILE A 139 -12.72 8.99 -6.78
C ILE A 139 -12.79 8.33 -8.16
N ARG A 140 -12.09 7.21 -8.33
CA ARG A 140 -12.15 6.44 -9.57
C ARG A 140 -13.37 5.53 -9.54
N ASP A 141 -14.23 5.69 -10.51
CA ASP A 141 -15.22 4.67 -10.81
C ASP A 141 -14.49 3.48 -11.44
N ILE A 142 -14.56 2.32 -10.79
CA ILE A 142 -14.07 1.07 -11.36
C ILE A 142 -15.06 0.69 -12.45
N GLN A 143 -14.82 1.10 -13.70
CA GLN A 143 -15.50 0.52 -14.82
C GLN A 143 -14.87 -0.86 -15.08
N PRO A 144 -15.67 -1.94 -15.09
CA PRO A 144 -15.15 -3.25 -15.48
C PRO A 144 -14.64 -3.12 -16.91
N ARG A 145 -13.38 -3.46 -17.12
CA ARG A 145 -12.84 -3.63 -18.47
C ARG A 145 -13.64 -4.73 -19.14
N GLU A 146 -14.20 -4.45 -20.31
CA GLU A 146 -14.82 -5.49 -21.12
C GLU A 146 -13.89 -6.70 -21.23
N GLY A 147 -14.40 -7.89 -20.86
CA GLY A 147 -13.65 -9.13 -20.89
C GLY A 147 -12.91 -9.55 -19.64
N GLN A 148 -12.89 -8.74 -18.57
CA GLN A 148 -12.44 -9.23 -17.27
C GLN A 148 -13.63 -9.61 -16.41
N PRO A 149 -13.67 -10.86 -15.86
CA PRO A 149 -14.68 -11.19 -14.88
C PRO A 149 -14.50 -10.21 -13.72
N LEU A 150 -15.61 -9.56 -13.33
CA LEU A 150 -15.68 -8.77 -12.12
C LEU A 150 -14.97 -9.57 -11.03
N ALA A 151 -13.89 -9.02 -10.45
CA ALA A 151 -13.34 -9.56 -9.24
C ALA A 151 -14.52 -9.63 -8.28
N ARG A 152 -14.96 -10.85 -8.02
CA ARG A 152 -16.07 -11.09 -7.11
C ARG A 152 -15.60 -10.52 -5.79
N SER A 153 -16.06 -9.30 -5.49
CA SER A 153 -16.15 -8.88 -4.11
C SER A 153 -16.62 -10.10 -3.37
N HIS A 154 -16.02 -10.41 -2.26
CA HIS A 154 -16.46 -11.49 -1.39
C HIS A 154 -17.87 -11.16 -0.89
N ALA A 155 -18.83 -11.11 -1.82
CA ALA A 155 -20.21 -11.30 -1.51
C ALA A 155 -20.24 -12.70 -0.91
N ARG A 156 -20.27 -12.72 0.41
CA ARG A 156 -20.53 -13.92 1.19
C ARG A 156 -21.55 -14.73 0.40
N ARG A 157 -21.11 -15.85 -0.16
CA ARG A 157 -22.02 -16.89 -0.53
C ARG A 157 -22.85 -17.20 0.73
N ARG A 158 -23.93 -16.49 0.90
CA ARG A 158 -25.04 -17.08 1.63
C ARG A 158 -25.37 -18.31 0.83
N ARG A 159 -24.79 -19.44 1.23
CA ARG A 159 -25.32 -20.75 0.90
C ARG A 159 -26.79 -20.67 1.25
N ARG A 160 -27.63 -20.35 0.28
CA ARG A 160 -29.00 -20.82 0.32
C ARG A 160 -28.85 -22.33 0.33
N LEU A 161 -28.97 -22.90 1.50
CA LEU A 161 -29.34 -24.27 1.67
C LEU A 161 -30.63 -24.41 0.84
N ARG A 162 -30.46 -24.86 -0.39
CA ARG A 162 -31.59 -25.42 -1.12
C ARG A 162 -32.03 -26.60 -0.27
N ARG A 163 -33.09 -26.38 0.47
CA ARG A 163 -33.88 -27.48 1.01
C ARG A 163 -34.21 -28.37 -0.18
N ARG A 164 -33.62 -29.54 -0.21
CA ARG A 164 -34.06 -30.60 -1.08
C ARG A 164 -35.56 -30.79 -0.78
N PRO A 165 -36.42 -30.76 -1.78
CA PRO A 165 -37.78 -31.26 -1.57
C PRO A 165 -37.61 -32.77 -1.26
N THR A 166 -37.98 -33.16 -0.07
CA THR A 166 -38.20 -34.55 0.26
C THR A 166 -39.34 -35.02 -0.60
N ALA A 167 -39.02 -35.75 -1.64
CA ALA A 167 -40.01 -36.50 -2.37
C ALA A 167 -40.55 -37.60 -1.46
N ALA A 168 -41.61 -37.32 -0.77
CA ALA A 168 -42.44 -38.32 -0.15
C ALA A 168 -43.21 -39.03 -1.24
N GLY A 169 -42.58 -39.99 -1.85
CA GLY A 169 -43.21 -40.92 -2.76
C GLY A 169 -43.72 -42.14 -1.98
N THR A 170 -44.82 -42.01 -1.33
CA THR A 170 -45.61 -43.16 -0.86
C THR A 170 -46.29 -43.78 -2.06
N ARG A 171 -45.67 -44.73 -2.66
CA ARG A 171 -46.39 -45.65 -3.54
C ARG A 171 -46.95 -46.75 -2.69
N ARG A 172 -48.23 -46.67 -2.42
CA ARG A 172 -49.02 -47.80 -2.03
C ARG A 172 -49.19 -48.73 -3.23
N SER A 173 -48.68 -49.90 -3.11
CA SER A 173 -49.06 -51.03 -3.97
C SER A 173 -50.40 -51.56 -3.59
N PRO A 174 -51.37 -51.74 -4.50
CA PRO A 174 -52.60 -52.43 -4.20
C PRO A 174 -52.35 -53.92 -4.14
N GLY A 175 -52.73 -54.52 -3.02
CA GLY A 175 -52.69 -55.94 -2.86
C GLY A 175 -53.67 -56.64 -3.82
N ARG A 176 -53.16 -57.59 -4.54
CA ARG A 176 -54.01 -58.58 -5.25
C ARG A 176 -54.34 -59.71 -4.28
N ARG A 177 -55.59 -59.84 -4.07
CA ARG A 177 -56.16 -61.10 -3.56
C ARG A 177 -56.19 -62.04 -4.76
N CYS A 178 -55.81 -63.29 -4.52
CA CYS A 178 -56.26 -64.41 -5.27
C CYS A 178 -57.01 -65.34 -4.36
N PRO A 179 -57.96 -66.11 -4.91
CA PRO A 179 -58.91 -66.95 -4.19
C PRO A 179 -58.30 -68.20 -3.54
#